data_b35544ec950437252651c000a9cd73e6
#
_entry.id   b35544ec950437252651c000a9cd73e6
#
_cell.length_a   1.000
_cell.length_b   1.000
_cell.length_c   1.000
_cell.angle_alpha   90.00
_cell.angle_beta   90.00
_cell.angle_gamma   90.00
#
_symmetry.space_group_name_H-M   'P 1'
#
loop_
_entity.id
_entity.type
_entity.pdbx_description
1 polymer ?
#
loop_
_entity_poly.entity_id
_entity_poly.type
_entity_poly.pdbx_seq_one_letter_code
_entity_poly.pdbx_strand_id
1 'polypeptide(L)'
;MEQKNNLILQGTETFSRGALDNVALDNGCLVLDSSAGRYLPYGSYTSPELAMPAFCNLNVSWNALAPENTLLEVRCRIYAGGSWTGWMSFGKWAPDYPRRSVHTQTDDGLVFLMGDTVTVAVPGGGAGIQLQVNLSSNDAKVTPAVRLLAAAVRPLEWDRQDGAVINRRLYLPAYSLAGRDPSFGREMDLPLVMAALMNRWGEDILPEEVAYTMLDAATTGVHNAAYAVAAAACCGYPCWQGWLDLKELRAQIHDGCSVGVEMETRLAGQKEPVRFWMALRGFGHDDDVMANFVQLNDPTAESDEAAVRTMPVAEFQRTFTGRAIVLRPKPRSAAANRPRRLRCGLERGGEDSEWFFTRQGGRDALPEEFSGWIACTLYDGVAHATTAHKTFRRVERTAAGGLRLPAEVIHTGGRCCVYAVDQTGSMRVAELTLPAAPGASNA
;
A
#
# COMPACT_ATOMS: atom_id res chain seq x y z
N MET A 1 -18.05 12.02 -25.65
CA MET A 1 -17.49 11.00 -24.73
C MET A 1 -17.21 11.71 -23.41
N GLU A 2 -17.82 11.23 -22.32
CA GLU A 2 -17.55 11.77 -20.99
C GLU A 2 -16.09 11.50 -20.66
N GLN A 3 -15.31 12.55 -20.43
CA GLN A 3 -13.90 12.42 -20.08
C GLN A 3 -13.81 11.87 -18.66
N LYS A 4 -13.18 10.72 -18.50
CA LYS A 4 -13.03 10.08 -17.20
C LYS A 4 -11.80 10.61 -16.47
N ASN A 5 -11.97 10.92 -15.16
CA ASN A 5 -10.86 11.32 -14.30
C ASN A 5 -9.85 10.20 -14.04
N ASN A 6 -10.29 8.96 -14.21
CA ASN A 6 -9.52 7.75 -13.90
C ASN A 6 -9.36 6.91 -15.16
N LEU A 7 -8.12 6.58 -15.50
CA LEU A 7 -7.76 5.75 -16.64
C LEU A 7 -6.99 4.54 -16.16
N ILE A 8 -7.39 3.37 -16.64
CA ILE A 8 -6.72 2.10 -16.33
C ILE A 8 -6.31 1.44 -17.63
N LEU A 9 -5.00 1.20 -17.80
CA LEU A 9 -4.42 0.43 -18.88
C LEU A 9 -4.11 -0.97 -18.35
N GLN A 10 -4.79 -1.98 -18.90
CA GLN A 10 -4.60 -3.37 -18.53
C GLN A 10 -4.99 -4.31 -19.68
N GLY A 11 -4.31 -5.45 -19.73
CA GLY A 11 -4.60 -6.49 -20.72
C GLY A 11 -4.06 -6.20 -22.10
N THR A 12 -4.01 -7.25 -22.93
CA THR A 12 -3.39 -7.24 -24.26
C THR A 12 -3.96 -6.15 -25.17
N GLU A 13 -5.29 -6.00 -25.21
CA GLU A 13 -5.93 -5.03 -26.12
C GLU A 13 -5.50 -3.59 -25.82
N THR A 14 -5.37 -3.23 -24.55
CA THR A 14 -5.01 -1.88 -24.14
C THR A 14 -3.52 -1.62 -24.32
N PHE A 15 -2.67 -2.56 -23.91
CA PHE A 15 -1.23 -2.41 -24.02
C PHE A 15 -0.72 -2.46 -25.46
N SER A 16 -1.36 -3.24 -26.36
CA SER A 16 -0.98 -3.30 -27.78
C SER A 16 -1.14 -2.00 -28.54
N ARG A 17 -1.84 -1.01 -27.98
CA ARG A 17 -2.00 0.32 -28.58
C ARG A 17 -0.78 1.23 -28.35
N GLY A 18 0.12 0.86 -27.44
CA GLY A 18 1.35 1.60 -27.17
C GLY A 18 2.55 1.09 -27.96
N ALA A 19 3.67 1.77 -27.81
CA ALA A 19 4.94 1.35 -28.38
C ALA A 19 5.64 0.37 -27.45
N LEU A 20 6.06 -0.76 -28.00
CA LEU A 20 6.80 -1.83 -27.33
C LEU A 20 8.24 -1.84 -27.90
N ASP A 21 9.23 -1.61 -27.04
CA ASP A 21 10.64 -1.69 -27.37
C ASP A 21 11.30 -2.72 -26.46
N ASN A 22 11.72 -3.85 -27.02
CA ASN A 22 12.20 -5.02 -26.25
C ASN A 22 11.21 -5.51 -25.16
N VAL A 23 9.93 -5.30 -25.37
CA VAL A 23 8.84 -5.71 -24.49
C VAL A 23 7.85 -6.52 -25.30
N ALA A 24 7.39 -7.62 -24.74
CA ALA A 24 6.34 -8.48 -25.29
C ALA A 24 5.09 -8.45 -24.41
N LEU A 25 3.97 -8.92 -24.97
CA LEU A 25 2.72 -9.13 -24.24
C LEU A 25 2.57 -10.62 -23.95
N ASP A 26 2.58 -10.97 -22.68
CA ASP A 26 2.33 -12.33 -22.20
C ASP A 26 1.22 -12.34 -21.16
N ASN A 27 0.17 -13.16 -21.44
CA ASN A 27 -1.01 -13.28 -20.57
C ASN A 27 -1.62 -11.94 -20.13
N GLY A 28 -1.61 -10.94 -21.02
CA GLY A 28 -2.14 -9.60 -20.74
C GLY A 28 -1.20 -8.70 -19.93
N CYS A 29 0.04 -9.12 -19.71
CA CYS A 29 1.06 -8.37 -19.01
C CYS A 29 2.13 -7.87 -19.98
N LEU A 30 2.77 -6.74 -19.64
CA LEU A 30 4.02 -6.30 -20.27
C LEU A 30 5.17 -7.05 -19.61
N VAL A 31 5.97 -7.76 -20.40
CA VAL A 31 7.16 -8.50 -19.97
C VAL A 31 8.34 -8.14 -20.90
N LEU A 32 9.56 -8.37 -20.46
CA LEU A 32 10.71 -8.27 -21.36
C LEU A 32 10.56 -9.27 -22.52
N ASP A 33 10.90 -8.84 -23.72
CA ASP A 33 10.95 -9.74 -24.87
C ASP A 33 12.07 -10.76 -24.70
N SER A 34 11.97 -11.86 -25.43
CA SER A 34 12.92 -12.96 -25.31
C SER A 34 13.44 -13.42 -26.67
N SER A 35 14.71 -13.81 -26.70
CA SER A 35 15.36 -14.43 -27.84
C SER A 35 16.02 -15.72 -27.40
N ALA A 36 15.75 -16.80 -28.15
CA ALA A 36 16.27 -18.15 -27.85
C ALA A 36 15.99 -18.61 -26.39
N GLY A 37 14.80 -18.28 -25.86
CA GLY A 37 14.37 -18.65 -24.50
C GLY A 37 15.07 -17.85 -23.39
N ARG A 38 15.69 -16.72 -23.71
CA ARG A 38 16.35 -15.82 -22.76
C ARG A 38 15.73 -14.43 -22.87
N TYR A 39 15.32 -13.85 -21.75
CA TYR A 39 14.81 -12.49 -21.71
C TYR A 39 15.91 -11.47 -21.99
N LEU A 40 15.53 -10.41 -22.69
CA LEU A 40 16.40 -9.26 -22.91
C LEU A 40 16.62 -8.52 -21.57
N PRO A 41 17.79 -7.90 -21.36
CA PRO A 41 18.12 -7.29 -20.07
C PRO A 41 17.34 -6.00 -19.80
N TYR A 42 16.80 -5.37 -20.85
CA TYR A 42 16.10 -4.10 -20.77
C TYR A 42 15.05 -3.97 -21.88
N GLY A 43 13.94 -3.35 -21.54
CA GLY A 43 12.88 -2.98 -22.50
C GLY A 43 12.01 -1.86 -21.95
N SER A 44 11.27 -1.21 -22.84
CA SER A 44 10.36 -0.13 -22.47
C SER A 44 9.01 -0.24 -23.18
N TYR A 45 7.97 0.14 -22.47
CA TYR A 45 6.63 0.36 -23.00
C TYR A 45 6.28 1.83 -22.88
N THR A 46 5.74 2.42 -23.93
CA THR A 46 5.23 3.79 -23.93
C THR A 46 3.76 3.78 -24.38
N SER A 47 2.86 4.28 -23.54
CA SER A 47 1.44 4.34 -23.86
C SER A 47 1.19 5.29 -25.05
N PRO A 48 0.02 5.18 -25.73
CA PRO A 48 -0.44 6.28 -26.58
C PRO A 48 -0.53 7.58 -25.78
N GLU A 49 -0.66 8.69 -26.49
CA GLU A 49 -1.08 9.96 -25.90
C GLU A 49 -2.54 9.84 -25.41
N LEU A 50 -2.78 10.18 -24.15
CA LEU A 50 -4.05 9.98 -23.48
C LEU A 50 -4.64 11.34 -23.15
N ALA A 51 -5.72 11.72 -23.85
CA ALA A 51 -6.45 12.94 -23.55
C ALA A 51 -7.18 12.81 -22.20
N MET A 52 -7.04 13.84 -21.38
CA MET A 52 -7.67 13.93 -20.05
C MET A 52 -8.50 15.23 -19.97
N PRO A 53 -9.51 15.31 -19.06
CA PRO A 53 -10.09 16.59 -18.71
C PRO A 53 -9.00 17.53 -18.20
N ALA A 54 -9.15 18.83 -18.36
CA ALA A 54 -8.17 19.79 -17.81
C ALA A 54 -7.97 19.57 -16.31
N PHE A 55 -6.71 19.41 -15.86
CA PHE A 55 -6.41 18.96 -14.50
C PHE A 55 -5.26 19.71 -13.84
N CYS A 56 -5.28 19.74 -12.50
CA CYS A 56 -4.22 20.34 -11.68
C CYS A 56 -3.34 19.32 -10.97
N ASN A 57 -3.79 18.08 -10.77
CA ASN A 57 -2.97 17.00 -10.20
C ASN A 57 -3.11 15.72 -11.01
N LEU A 58 -2.05 14.93 -11.05
CA LEU A 58 -2.02 13.58 -11.59
C LEU A 58 -1.36 12.65 -10.57
N ASN A 59 -2.01 11.51 -10.31
CA ASN A 59 -1.45 10.39 -9.58
C ASN A 59 -1.33 9.19 -10.52
N VAL A 60 -0.15 8.58 -10.53
CA VAL A 60 0.11 7.35 -11.31
C VAL A 60 0.33 6.20 -10.35
N SER A 61 -0.17 5.04 -10.70
CA SER A 61 0.03 3.81 -9.93
C SER A 61 0.13 2.61 -10.86
N TRP A 62 0.71 1.52 -10.36
CA TRP A 62 0.98 0.34 -11.16
C TRP A 62 0.80 -0.95 -10.37
N ASN A 63 0.46 -2.02 -11.09
CA ASN A 63 0.47 -3.37 -10.56
C ASN A 63 1.48 -4.19 -11.35
N ALA A 64 2.52 -4.63 -10.65
CA ALA A 64 3.59 -5.39 -11.27
C ALA A 64 4.09 -6.51 -10.36
N LEU A 65 4.61 -7.55 -10.99
CA LEU A 65 5.49 -8.53 -10.37
C LEU A 65 6.92 -8.15 -10.72
N ALA A 66 7.78 -8.04 -9.75
CA ALA A 66 9.21 -7.84 -9.93
C ALA A 66 9.97 -8.90 -9.13
N PRO A 67 10.17 -10.11 -9.69
CA PRO A 67 10.95 -11.15 -9.05
C PRO A 67 12.37 -10.70 -8.76
N GLU A 68 13.08 -11.46 -7.90
CA GLU A 68 14.48 -11.20 -7.60
C GLU A 68 15.32 -10.99 -8.88
N ASN A 69 16.26 -10.07 -8.85
CA ASN A 69 17.07 -9.60 -9.98
C ASN A 69 16.31 -8.82 -11.07
N THR A 70 15.07 -8.46 -10.85
CA THR A 70 14.31 -7.61 -11.77
C THR A 70 13.91 -6.28 -11.14
N LEU A 71 13.68 -5.28 -11.99
CA LEU A 71 13.35 -3.94 -11.58
C LEU A 71 12.45 -3.29 -12.62
N LEU A 72 11.58 -2.39 -12.20
CA LEU A 72 10.82 -1.52 -13.11
C LEU A 72 10.90 -0.06 -12.67
N GLU A 73 10.69 0.85 -13.62
CA GLU A 73 10.59 2.28 -13.39
C GLU A 73 9.38 2.81 -14.16
N VAL A 74 8.47 3.47 -13.47
CA VAL A 74 7.31 4.10 -14.09
C VAL A 74 7.55 5.60 -14.23
N ARG A 75 7.23 6.14 -15.40
CA ARG A 75 7.38 7.55 -15.76
C ARG A 75 6.10 8.10 -16.35
N CYS A 76 5.94 9.40 -16.28
CA CYS A 76 4.92 10.12 -17.01
C CYS A 76 5.48 11.38 -17.67
N ARG A 77 4.77 11.89 -18.67
CA ARG A 77 4.90 13.27 -19.16
C ARG A 77 3.53 13.87 -19.38
N ILE A 78 3.47 15.17 -19.28
CA ILE A 78 2.23 15.94 -19.28
C ILE A 78 2.21 16.85 -20.50
N TYR A 79 1.05 16.94 -21.17
CA TYR A 79 0.78 18.00 -22.14
C TYR A 79 0.13 19.18 -21.42
N ALA A 80 0.82 20.30 -21.32
CA ALA A 80 0.38 21.51 -20.64
C ALA A 80 0.99 22.74 -21.31
N GLY A 81 0.29 23.86 -21.36
CA GLY A 81 0.81 25.07 -21.97
C GLY A 81 1.15 24.95 -23.47
N GLY A 82 0.54 24.00 -24.19
CA GLY A 82 0.77 23.77 -25.62
C GLY A 82 1.96 22.86 -25.96
N SER A 83 2.63 22.28 -24.99
CA SER A 83 3.78 21.38 -25.20
C SER A 83 3.83 20.21 -24.22
N TRP A 84 4.60 19.18 -24.56
CA TRP A 84 4.91 18.08 -23.67
C TRP A 84 6.06 18.44 -22.74
N THR A 85 5.91 18.11 -21.44
CA THR A 85 7.04 18.15 -20.50
C THR A 85 8.08 17.07 -20.82
N GLY A 86 9.24 17.16 -20.21
CA GLY A 86 10.16 16.02 -20.07
C GLY A 86 9.53 14.87 -19.26
N TRP A 87 10.14 13.69 -19.35
CA TRP A 87 9.73 12.52 -18.58
C TRP A 87 10.05 12.70 -17.09
N MET A 88 9.04 12.52 -16.24
CA MET A 88 9.15 12.53 -14.78
C MET A 88 9.06 11.10 -14.24
N SER A 89 10.00 10.70 -13.40
CA SER A 89 10.10 9.34 -12.85
C SER A 89 9.50 9.26 -11.45
N PHE A 90 8.67 8.24 -11.20
CA PHE A 90 8.20 7.87 -9.86
C PHE A 90 9.20 7.04 -9.07
N GLY A 91 10.41 6.88 -9.59
CA GLY A 91 11.46 6.05 -9.00
C GLY A 91 11.42 4.61 -9.48
N LYS A 92 12.42 3.86 -9.03
CA LYS A 92 12.55 2.44 -9.34
C LYS A 92 11.80 1.60 -8.31
N TRP A 93 11.18 0.52 -8.78
CA TRP A 93 10.39 -0.37 -7.96
C TRP A 93 10.77 -1.84 -8.13
N ALA A 94 10.99 -2.51 -7.02
CA ALA A 94 10.86 -3.95 -6.80
C ALA A 94 10.56 -4.18 -5.31
N PRO A 95 9.93 -5.31 -4.89
CA PRO A 95 9.64 -5.56 -3.48
C PRO A 95 10.88 -5.53 -2.59
N ASP A 96 11.98 -6.09 -3.08
CA ASP A 96 13.25 -6.28 -2.34
C ASP A 96 14.30 -5.20 -2.67
N TYR A 97 13.91 -4.13 -3.36
CA TYR A 97 14.80 -3.04 -3.72
C TYR A 97 14.52 -1.79 -2.88
N PRO A 98 15.54 -1.06 -2.39
CA PRO A 98 15.34 0.20 -1.70
C PRO A 98 14.71 1.24 -2.63
N ARG A 99 13.44 1.51 -2.45
CA ARG A 99 12.66 2.44 -3.26
C ARG A 99 13.00 3.87 -2.88
N ARG A 100 13.15 4.73 -3.90
CA ARG A 100 13.40 6.16 -3.72
C ARG A 100 12.53 6.93 -4.70
N SER A 101 11.64 7.76 -4.18
CA SER A 101 10.91 8.74 -5.00
C SER A 101 11.88 9.80 -5.53
N VAL A 102 11.51 10.38 -6.64
CA VAL A 102 12.32 11.40 -7.32
C VAL A 102 11.50 12.69 -7.36
N HIS A 103 12.13 13.79 -7.02
CA HIS A 103 11.57 15.10 -7.25
C HIS A 103 12.03 15.61 -8.61
N THR A 104 11.08 15.99 -9.45
CA THR A 104 11.34 16.54 -10.78
C THR A 104 10.44 17.72 -11.03
N GLN A 105 10.95 18.73 -11.69
CA GLN A 105 10.16 19.90 -12.12
C GLN A 105 10.58 20.36 -13.51
N THR A 106 9.70 21.07 -14.21
CA THR A 106 10.01 21.80 -15.42
C THR A 106 10.88 23.01 -15.10
N ASP A 107 11.59 23.57 -16.09
CA ASP A 107 12.50 24.72 -15.90
C ASP A 107 11.78 25.96 -15.34
N ASP A 108 10.49 26.13 -15.71
CA ASP A 108 9.63 27.20 -15.20
C ASP A 108 9.01 26.89 -13.82
N GLY A 109 9.20 25.66 -13.31
CA GLY A 109 8.63 25.20 -12.05
C GLY A 109 7.11 25.04 -12.03
N LEU A 110 6.43 25.16 -13.17
CA LEU A 110 4.97 25.11 -13.25
C LEU A 110 4.40 23.70 -13.29
N VAL A 111 5.21 22.70 -13.65
CA VAL A 111 4.86 21.27 -13.53
C VAL A 111 5.93 20.58 -12.70
N PHE A 112 5.51 19.94 -11.61
CA PHE A 112 6.45 19.27 -10.73
C PHE A 112 5.86 17.98 -10.15
N LEU A 113 6.74 16.99 -9.99
CA LEU A 113 6.46 15.73 -9.30
C LEU A 113 7.06 15.81 -7.89
N MET A 114 6.23 15.58 -6.88
CA MET A 114 6.64 15.44 -5.50
C MET A 114 6.07 14.13 -4.93
N GLY A 115 6.97 13.20 -4.58
CA GLY A 115 6.58 11.88 -4.08
C GLY A 115 5.78 11.09 -5.13
N ASP A 116 4.47 11.07 -5.01
CA ASP A 116 3.55 10.32 -5.87
C ASP A 116 2.54 11.20 -6.64
N THR A 117 2.70 12.51 -6.56
CA THR A 117 1.76 13.46 -7.14
C THR A 117 2.46 14.43 -8.07
N VAL A 118 2.03 14.48 -9.33
CA VAL A 118 2.38 15.56 -10.25
C VAL A 118 1.39 16.70 -10.05
N THR A 119 1.91 17.90 -9.83
CA THR A 119 1.13 19.13 -9.76
C THR A 119 1.36 19.95 -11.03
N VAL A 120 0.28 20.48 -11.60
CA VAL A 120 0.28 21.30 -12.80
C VAL A 120 -0.28 22.67 -12.45
N ALA A 121 0.60 23.66 -12.31
CA ALA A 121 0.28 25.04 -12.01
C ALA A 121 0.17 25.92 -13.27
N VAL A 122 0.29 25.33 -14.46
CA VAL A 122 0.11 26.03 -15.74
C VAL A 122 -1.32 26.53 -15.85
N PRO A 123 -1.56 27.79 -16.28
CA PRO A 123 -2.91 28.27 -16.59
C PRO A 123 -3.62 27.34 -17.57
N GLY A 124 -4.85 26.91 -17.23
CA GLY A 124 -5.60 25.91 -18.00
C GLY A 124 -5.26 24.47 -17.68
N GLY A 125 -4.26 24.22 -16.81
CA GLY A 125 -3.89 22.89 -16.35
C GLY A 125 -3.22 21.99 -17.38
N GLY A 126 -3.12 20.70 -17.07
CA GLY A 126 -2.76 19.65 -18.01
C GLY A 126 -3.97 19.19 -18.82
N ALA A 127 -3.75 18.76 -20.06
CA ALA A 127 -4.81 18.30 -20.97
C ALA A 127 -4.53 16.90 -21.54
N GLY A 128 -3.32 16.39 -21.38
CA GLY A 128 -2.92 15.08 -21.85
C GLY A 128 -1.81 14.49 -21.02
N ILE A 129 -1.72 13.18 -21.02
CA ILE A 129 -0.69 12.40 -20.33
C ILE A 129 -0.14 11.32 -21.24
N GLN A 130 1.07 10.92 -20.99
CA GLN A 130 1.66 9.72 -21.55
C GLN A 130 2.43 8.99 -20.46
N LEU A 131 2.25 7.67 -20.39
CA LEU A 131 2.91 6.81 -19.42
C LEU A 131 4.00 6.00 -20.10
N GLN A 132 5.10 5.78 -19.38
CA GLN A 132 6.18 4.91 -19.80
C GLN A 132 6.53 3.98 -18.65
N VAL A 133 6.83 2.72 -18.96
CA VAL A 133 7.43 1.81 -18.00
C VAL A 133 8.69 1.20 -18.61
N ASN A 134 9.79 1.29 -17.88
CA ASN A 134 11.05 0.64 -18.18
C ASN A 134 11.16 -0.63 -17.36
N LEU A 135 11.46 -1.73 -18.01
CA LEU A 135 11.66 -3.05 -17.42
C LEU A 135 13.12 -3.44 -17.51
N SER A 136 13.67 -4.03 -16.46
CA SER A 136 15.05 -4.54 -16.48
C SER A 136 15.18 -5.85 -15.71
N SER A 137 16.10 -6.69 -16.14
CA SER A 137 16.48 -7.93 -15.47
C SER A 137 17.98 -8.17 -15.58
N ASN A 138 18.58 -8.56 -14.46
CA ASN A 138 19.96 -9.02 -14.38
C ASN A 138 20.09 -10.54 -14.58
N ASP A 139 18.96 -11.26 -14.69
CA ASP A 139 18.89 -12.69 -14.95
C ASP A 139 18.06 -12.95 -16.22
N ALA A 140 18.68 -13.46 -17.25
CA ALA A 140 18.03 -13.76 -18.53
C ALA A 140 16.91 -14.84 -18.43
N LYS A 141 16.71 -15.48 -17.28
CA LYS A 141 15.66 -16.47 -17.05
C LYS A 141 14.41 -15.87 -16.40
N VAL A 142 14.50 -14.61 -15.94
CA VAL A 142 13.45 -13.97 -15.15
C VAL A 142 13.10 -12.62 -15.77
N THR A 143 11.81 -12.29 -15.78
CA THR A 143 11.30 -11.01 -16.26
C THR A 143 10.37 -10.37 -15.23
N PRO A 144 10.37 -9.04 -15.08
CA PRO A 144 9.28 -8.38 -14.41
C PRO A 144 8.02 -8.42 -15.29
N ALA A 145 6.84 -8.33 -14.69
CA ALA A 145 5.57 -8.35 -15.42
C ALA A 145 4.65 -7.25 -14.93
N VAL A 146 4.27 -6.30 -15.81
CA VAL A 146 3.33 -5.22 -15.48
C VAL A 146 1.94 -5.61 -15.93
N ARG A 147 1.01 -5.68 -14.98
CA ARG A 147 -0.38 -6.10 -15.20
C ARG A 147 -1.33 -4.92 -15.41
N LEU A 148 -1.02 -3.78 -14.79
CA LEU A 148 -1.87 -2.60 -14.80
C LEU A 148 -1.02 -1.33 -14.64
N LEU A 149 -1.34 -0.31 -15.43
CA LEU A 149 -0.93 1.07 -15.21
C LEU A 149 -2.19 1.92 -15.05
N ALA A 150 -2.24 2.76 -14.05
CA ALA A 150 -3.35 3.67 -13.84
C ALA A 150 -2.87 5.10 -13.73
N ALA A 151 -3.67 6.01 -14.28
CA ALA A 151 -3.50 7.44 -14.15
C ALA A 151 -4.83 8.06 -13.70
N ALA A 152 -4.76 8.83 -12.64
CA ALA A 152 -5.90 9.50 -12.05
C ALA A 152 -5.64 11.01 -11.97
N VAL A 153 -6.52 11.83 -12.53
CA VAL A 153 -6.38 13.28 -12.54
C VAL A 153 -7.43 13.95 -11.66
N ARG A 154 -7.02 15.00 -10.95
CA ARG A 154 -7.93 15.94 -10.33
C ARG A 154 -8.30 17.01 -11.34
N PRO A 155 -9.56 17.04 -11.85
CA PRO A 155 -9.98 18.05 -12.79
C PRO A 155 -9.93 19.45 -12.20
N LEU A 156 -9.69 20.44 -13.04
CA LEU A 156 -9.82 21.85 -12.64
C LEU A 156 -11.28 22.19 -12.32
N GLU A 157 -12.19 21.71 -13.16
CA GLU A 157 -13.64 21.79 -12.95
C GLU A 157 -14.15 20.39 -12.66
N TRP A 158 -14.56 20.15 -11.43
CA TRP A 158 -15.04 18.85 -10.99
C TRP A 158 -16.44 18.96 -10.41
N ASP A 159 -17.42 18.58 -11.21
CA ASP A 159 -18.79 18.39 -10.76
C ASP A 159 -18.91 17.06 -9.99
N ARG A 160 -18.73 17.15 -8.67
CA ARG A 160 -18.81 15.98 -7.78
C ARG A 160 -20.24 15.52 -7.61
N GLN A 161 -20.53 14.29 -8.01
CA GLN A 161 -21.84 13.70 -7.93
C GLN A 161 -22.02 12.93 -6.62
N ASP A 162 -23.17 13.09 -5.98
CA ASP A 162 -23.50 12.37 -4.75
C ASP A 162 -23.94 10.92 -5.00
N GLY A 163 -24.62 10.67 -6.11
CA GLY A 163 -25.21 9.37 -6.43
C GLY A 163 -26.38 8.99 -5.54
N ALA A 164 -26.93 7.80 -5.76
CA ALA A 164 -28.03 7.27 -4.95
C ALA A 164 -27.60 6.92 -3.53
N VAL A 165 -28.46 7.17 -2.55
CA VAL A 165 -28.24 6.74 -1.17
C VAL A 165 -28.21 5.22 -1.11
N ILE A 166 -27.25 4.67 -0.40
CA ILE A 166 -27.13 3.24 -0.13
C ILE A 166 -27.04 3.00 1.37
N ASN A 167 -27.58 1.87 1.82
CA ASN A 167 -27.43 1.39 3.19
C ASN A 167 -26.66 0.06 3.15
N ARG A 168 -25.33 0.15 3.08
CA ARG A 168 -24.44 -0.99 3.02
C ARG A 168 -23.13 -0.72 3.75
N ARG A 169 -22.82 -1.61 4.68
CA ARG A 169 -21.58 -1.58 5.47
C ARG A 169 -20.81 -2.89 5.25
N LEU A 170 -19.52 -2.78 5.13
CA LEU A 170 -18.62 -3.90 4.89
C LEU A 170 -17.81 -4.16 6.16
N TYR A 171 -17.63 -5.43 6.48
CA TYR A 171 -16.69 -5.80 7.53
C TYR A 171 -15.26 -5.56 7.05
N LEU A 172 -14.45 -4.96 7.91
CA LEU A 172 -13.08 -4.59 7.65
C LEU A 172 -12.33 -4.61 9.00
N PRO A 173 -11.18 -5.28 9.12
CA PRO A 173 -10.37 -5.16 10.32
C PRO A 173 -10.04 -3.69 10.59
N ALA A 174 -10.10 -3.27 11.83
CA ALA A 174 -9.77 -1.92 12.23
C ALA A 174 -8.42 -1.92 12.93
N TYR A 175 -7.59 -0.94 12.61
CA TYR A 175 -6.26 -0.76 13.17
C TYR A 175 -6.07 0.69 13.58
N SER A 176 -5.47 0.89 14.76
CA SER A 176 -5.09 2.18 15.31
C SER A 176 -3.58 2.39 15.21
N LEU A 177 -3.13 3.64 15.19
CA LEU A 177 -1.73 4.02 15.33
C LEU A 177 -1.19 3.69 16.74
N ALA A 178 -2.06 3.56 17.72
CA ALA A 178 -1.67 3.24 19.09
C ALA A 178 -0.96 1.87 19.15
N GLY A 179 0.23 1.85 19.74
CA GLY A 179 1.04 0.64 19.88
C GLY A 179 1.74 0.15 18.60
N ARG A 180 1.72 0.94 17.52
CA ARG A 180 2.46 0.66 16.29
C ARG A 180 3.90 1.17 16.34
N ASP A 181 4.68 0.88 15.29
CA ASP A 181 6.08 1.35 15.22
C ASP A 181 6.13 2.89 15.25
N PRO A 182 6.71 3.50 16.30
CA PRO A 182 6.77 4.94 16.45
C PRO A 182 7.70 5.61 15.42
N SER A 183 8.56 4.85 14.75
CA SER A 183 9.51 5.38 13.75
C SER A 183 8.82 6.06 12.58
N PHE A 184 7.61 5.64 12.24
CA PHE A 184 6.82 6.20 11.15
C PHE A 184 5.80 7.24 11.62
N GLY A 185 5.55 7.33 12.93
CA GLY A 185 4.59 8.29 13.49
C GLY A 185 3.21 8.21 12.82
N ARG A 186 2.67 9.37 12.42
CA ARG A 186 1.35 9.46 11.78
C ARG A 186 1.31 8.89 10.38
N GLU A 187 2.43 8.75 9.70
CA GLU A 187 2.48 8.21 8.33
C GLU A 187 2.11 6.73 8.25
N MET A 188 2.02 6.03 9.40
CA MET A 188 1.48 4.68 9.48
C MET A 188 -0.02 4.58 9.14
N ASP A 189 -0.75 5.67 9.02
CA ASP A 189 -2.17 5.66 8.65
C ASP A 189 -2.41 4.95 7.32
N LEU A 190 -1.60 5.24 6.30
CA LEU A 190 -1.72 4.59 4.98
C LEU A 190 -1.39 3.09 5.02
N PRO A 191 -0.28 2.62 5.61
CA PRO A 191 -0.05 1.20 5.84
C PRO A 191 -1.17 0.49 6.60
N LEU A 192 -1.76 1.11 7.62
CA LEU A 192 -2.89 0.57 8.38
C LEU A 192 -4.12 0.38 7.51
N VAL A 193 -4.45 1.39 6.70
CA VAL A 193 -5.54 1.31 5.72
C VAL A 193 -5.30 0.19 4.72
N MET A 194 -4.11 0.11 4.14
CA MET A 194 -3.79 -0.92 3.14
C MET A 194 -3.82 -2.34 3.73
N ALA A 195 -3.30 -2.53 4.93
CA ALA A 195 -3.39 -3.81 5.63
C ALA A 195 -4.86 -4.20 5.89
N ALA A 196 -5.69 -3.25 6.33
CA ALA A 196 -7.12 -3.48 6.55
C ALA A 196 -7.85 -3.89 5.27
N LEU A 197 -7.56 -3.21 4.14
CA LEU A 197 -8.14 -3.54 2.84
C LEU A 197 -7.74 -4.93 2.35
N MET A 198 -6.49 -5.33 2.51
CA MET A 198 -6.01 -6.66 2.10
C MET A 198 -6.50 -7.76 3.05
N ASN A 199 -6.45 -7.54 4.37
CA ASN A 199 -6.88 -8.52 5.36
C ASN A 199 -8.38 -8.79 5.32
N ARG A 200 -9.19 -7.83 4.87
CA ARG A 200 -10.60 -8.06 4.54
C ARG A 200 -10.79 -9.25 3.59
N TRP A 201 -9.86 -9.46 2.67
CA TRP A 201 -9.91 -10.54 1.66
C TRP A 201 -9.12 -11.78 2.08
N GLY A 202 -8.74 -11.87 3.36
CA GLY A 202 -8.06 -13.03 3.93
C GLY A 202 -6.53 -13.01 3.78
N GLU A 203 -5.93 -11.87 3.44
CA GLU A 203 -4.48 -11.72 3.50
C GLU A 203 -4.06 -11.58 4.97
N ASP A 204 -3.14 -12.38 5.42
CA ASP A 204 -2.60 -12.29 6.78
C ASP A 204 -1.34 -11.40 6.78
N ILE A 205 -1.53 -10.08 6.62
CA ILE A 205 -0.43 -9.12 6.55
C ILE A 205 -0.49 -8.12 7.71
N LEU A 206 0.66 -7.82 8.28
CA LEU A 206 0.78 -6.79 9.30
C LEU A 206 0.88 -5.40 8.66
N PRO A 207 0.35 -4.34 9.30
CA PRO A 207 0.58 -2.96 8.85
C PRO A 207 2.06 -2.63 8.67
N GLU A 208 2.92 -3.15 9.53
CA GLU A 208 4.37 -2.94 9.48
C GLU A 208 5.01 -3.64 8.26
N GLU A 209 4.53 -4.81 7.84
CA GLU A 209 4.98 -5.43 6.58
C GLU A 209 4.66 -4.53 5.39
N VAL A 210 3.45 -3.95 5.38
CA VAL A 210 3.06 -2.99 4.34
C VAL A 210 3.96 -1.76 4.39
N ALA A 211 4.17 -1.20 5.59
CA ALA A 211 5.02 -0.03 5.79
C ALA A 211 6.43 -0.24 5.24
N TYR A 212 7.08 -1.32 5.60
CA TYR A 212 8.43 -1.62 5.09
C TYR A 212 8.44 -1.96 3.59
N THR A 213 7.39 -2.61 3.07
CA THR A 213 7.28 -2.89 1.63
C THR A 213 7.08 -1.62 0.81
N MET A 214 6.49 -0.57 1.37
CA MET A 214 6.27 0.71 0.69
C MET A 214 7.22 1.84 1.15
N LEU A 215 8.16 1.56 2.04
CA LEU A 215 9.08 2.55 2.57
C LEU A 215 9.81 3.30 1.44
N ASP A 216 9.70 4.61 1.46
CA ASP A 216 10.42 5.50 0.56
C ASP A 216 11.73 5.95 1.22
N ALA A 217 12.85 5.40 0.77
CA ALA A 217 14.16 5.71 1.31
C ALA A 217 14.65 7.14 0.98
N ALA A 218 13.95 7.89 0.13
CA ALA A 218 14.26 9.29 -0.11
C ALA A 218 13.76 10.19 1.03
N THR A 219 12.60 9.85 1.59
CA THR A 219 11.97 10.60 2.68
C THR A 219 12.04 9.90 4.03
N THR A 220 12.45 8.63 4.05
CA THR A 220 12.34 7.70 5.19
C THR A 220 10.90 7.54 5.69
N GLY A 221 9.92 7.78 4.81
CA GLY A 221 8.49 7.81 5.10
C GLY A 221 7.69 6.70 4.41
N VAL A 222 6.44 6.54 4.81
CA VAL A 222 5.51 5.50 4.33
C VAL A 222 4.17 6.09 3.85
N HIS A 223 4.21 7.31 3.33
CA HIS A 223 3.03 8.04 2.85
C HIS A 223 2.88 8.05 1.32
N ASN A 224 3.80 7.42 0.57
CA ASN A 224 3.74 7.35 -0.89
C ASN A 224 2.66 6.36 -1.34
N ALA A 225 1.52 6.86 -1.79
CA ALA A 225 0.38 6.02 -2.17
C ALA A 225 0.61 5.21 -3.46
N ALA A 226 1.53 5.62 -4.34
CA ALA A 226 1.91 4.80 -5.49
C ALA A 226 2.66 3.54 -5.04
N TYR A 227 3.53 3.67 -4.03
CA TYR A 227 4.23 2.52 -3.44
C TYR A 227 3.28 1.65 -2.61
N ALA A 228 2.28 2.23 -1.94
CA ALA A 228 1.25 1.47 -1.24
C ALA A 228 0.43 0.58 -2.20
N VAL A 229 0.03 1.14 -3.35
CA VAL A 229 -0.64 0.40 -4.42
C VAL A 229 0.26 -0.72 -4.96
N ALA A 230 1.53 -0.42 -5.24
CA ALA A 230 2.47 -1.41 -5.74
C ALA A 230 2.74 -2.53 -4.72
N ALA A 231 2.77 -2.23 -3.41
CA ALA A 231 2.87 -3.22 -2.33
C ALA A 231 1.66 -4.15 -2.30
N ALA A 232 0.44 -3.64 -2.42
CA ALA A 232 -0.76 -4.47 -2.52
C ALA A 232 -0.76 -5.33 -3.79
N ALA A 233 -0.28 -4.79 -4.90
CA ALA A 233 -0.15 -5.50 -6.17
C ALA A 233 0.83 -6.68 -6.08
N CYS A 234 1.90 -6.57 -5.27
CA CYS A 234 2.81 -7.69 -4.98
C CYS A 234 2.12 -8.86 -4.26
N CYS A 235 1.07 -8.58 -3.50
CA CYS A 235 0.21 -9.60 -2.89
C CYS A 235 -0.83 -10.18 -3.86
N GLY A 236 -0.86 -9.71 -5.12
CA GLY A 236 -1.76 -10.18 -6.16
C GLY A 236 -3.07 -9.41 -6.28
N TYR A 237 -3.27 -8.33 -5.53
CA TYR A 237 -4.48 -7.53 -5.55
C TYR A 237 -4.45 -6.52 -6.71
N PRO A 238 -5.47 -6.48 -7.59
CA PRO A 238 -5.69 -5.34 -8.47
C PRO A 238 -5.97 -4.10 -7.61
N CYS A 239 -5.11 -3.08 -7.75
CA CYS A 239 -5.14 -1.91 -6.90
C CYS A 239 -4.72 -0.67 -7.69
N TRP A 240 -5.34 0.49 -7.46
CA TRP A 240 -4.98 1.75 -8.12
C TRP A 240 -5.39 2.97 -7.30
N GLN A 241 -4.73 4.08 -7.55
CA GLN A 241 -5.19 5.39 -7.08
C GLN A 241 -6.27 5.94 -8.00
N GLY A 242 -7.23 6.66 -7.44
CA GLY A 242 -8.30 7.33 -8.16
C GLY A 242 -8.64 8.69 -7.58
N TRP A 243 -9.23 9.56 -8.41
CA TRP A 243 -9.98 10.73 -7.97
C TRP A 243 -11.46 10.39 -8.11
N LEU A 244 -12.12 10.14 -6.98
CA LEU A 244 -13.48 9.63 -6.90
C LEU A 244 -14.41 10.64 -6.22
N ASP A 245 -15.63 10.73 -6.71
CA ASP A 245 -16.71 11.42 -6.02
C ASP A 245 -17.52 10.45 -5.12
N LEU A 246 -18.55 10.99 -4.47
CA LEU A 246 -19.37 10.18 -3.55
C LEU A 246 -20.18 9.10 -4.28
N LYS A 247 -20.61 9.38 -5.53
CA LYS A 247 -21.30 8.41 -6.39
C LYS A 247 -20.41 7.21 -6.69
N GLU A 248 -19.14 7.46 -7.03
CA GLU A 248 -18.17 6.41 -7.33
C GLU A 248 -17.80 5.63 -6.06
N LEU A 249 -17.63 6.29 -4.90
CA LEU A 249 -17.41 5.62 -3.61
C LEU A 249 -18.59 4.71 -3.24
N ARG A 250 -19.82 5.18 -3.42
CA ARG A 250 -21.03 4.37 -3.19
C ARG A 250 -21.09 3.15 -4.12
N ALA A 251 -20.70 3.31 -5.37
CA ALA A 251 -20.59 2.20 -6.32
C ALA A 251 -19.55 1.15 -5.85
N GLN A 252 -18.37 1.58 -5.35
CA GLN A 252 -17.37 0.64 -4.81
C GLN A 252 -17.94 -0.15 -3.62
N ILE A 253 -18.59 0.52 -2.68
CA ILE A 253 -19.21 -0.14 -1.52
C ILE A 253 -20.36 -1.05 -1.96
N HIS A 254 -21.17 -0.63 -2.93
CA HIS A 254 -22.22 -1.47 -3.51
C HIS A 254 -21.65 -2.75 -4.13
N ASP A 255 -20.50 -2.67 -4.78
CA ASP A 255 -19.79 -3.83 -5.34
C ASP A 255 -19.08 -4.69 -4.27
N GLY A 256 -19.16 -4.31 -3.00
CA GLY A 256 -18.52 -5.03 -1.89
C GLY A 256 -17.05 -4.69 -1.69
N CYS A 257 -16.53 -3.60 -2.28
CA CYS A 257 -15.15 -3.17 -2.18
C CYS A 257 -15.02 -1.99 -1.22
N SER A 258 -14.26 -2.17 -0.15
CA SER A 258 -13.80 -1.07 0.71
C SER A 258 -12.72 -0.26 0.00
N VAL A 259 -12.63 1.04 0.33
CA VAL A 259 -11.77 2.00 -0.35
C VAL A 259 -10.94 2.74 0.68
N GLY A 260 -9.64 2.94 0.42
CA GLY A 260 -8.84 3.91 1.15
C GLY A 260 -9.20 5.32 0.68
N VAL A 261 -9.50 6.23 1.60
CA VAL A 261 -9.89 7.61 1.30
C VAL A 261 -8.94 8.60 1.99
N GLU A 262 -8.44 9.57 1.23
CA GLU A 262 -7.61 10.64 1.78
C GLU A 262 -8.51 11.74 2.34
N MET A 263 -8.32 12.04 3.61
CA MET A 263 -9.04 13.07 4.33
C MET A 263 -8.13 14.28 4.55
N GLU A 264 -8.71 15.45 4.59
CA GLU A 264 -8.01 16.70 4.89
C GLU A 264 -8.72 17.43 6.02
N THR A 265 -8.00 17.81 7.06
CA THR A 265 -8.55 18.59 8.16
C THR A 265 -7.59 19.70 8.57
N ARG A 266 -8.14 20.77 9.12
CA ARG A 266 -7.33 21.83 9.74
C ARG A 266 -7.33 21.64 11.25
N LEU A 267 -6.15 21.39 11.79
CA LEU A 267 -5.97 21.33 13.24
C LEU A 267 -5.88 22.76 13.81
N ALA A 268 -6.43 22.94 15.01
CA ALA A 268 -6.38 24.23 15.68
C ALA A 268 -4.92 24.70 15.84
N GLY A 269 -4.65 25.94 15.39
CA GLY A 269 -3.33 26.55 15.45
C GLY A 269 -2.37 26.18 14.30
N GLN A 270 -2.76 25.31 13.39
CA GLN A 270 -1.96 25.01 12.18
C GLN A 270 -2.43 25.84 10.97
N LYS A 271 -1.49 26.39 10.21
CA LYS A 271 -1.78 27.16 8.98
C LYS A 271 -2.13 26.24 7.81
N GLU A 272 -1.41 25.13 7.68
CA GLU A 272 -1.60 24.16 6.61
C GLU A 272 -2.54 23.04 7.04
N PRO A 273 -3.39 22.54 6.15
CA PRO A 273 -4.23 21.38 6.41
C PRO A 273 -3.36 20.13 6.56
N VAL A 274 -3.81 19.22 7.43
CA VAL A 274 -3.21 17.91 7.59
C VAL A 274 -3.98 16.90 6.76
N ARG A 275 -3.29 16.10 5.97
CA ARG A 275 -3.85 14.99 5.21
C ARG A 275 -3.53 13.67 5.90
N PHE A 276 -4.47 12.76 5.85
CA PHE A 276 -4.37 11.43 6.43
C PHE A 276 -5.33 10.46 5.74
N TRP A 277 -5.05 9.17 5.87
CA TRP A 277 -5.84 8.13 5.23
C TRP A 277 -6.79 7.45 6.21
N MET A 278 -8.00 7.15 5.74
CA MET A 278 -8.98 6.32 6.43
C MET A 278 -9.46 5.20 5.51
N ALA A 279 -9.98 4.10 6.06
CA ALA A 279 -10.61 3.08 5.25
C ALA A 279 -12.14 3.22 5.30
N LEU A 280 -12.75 3.41 4.15
CA LEU A 280 -14.20 3.50 3.99
C LEU A 280 -14.84 2.12 4.14
N ARG A 281 -15.68 1.97 5.16
CA ARG A 281 -16.44 0.74 5.43
C ARG A 281 -17.81 0.73 4.74
N GLY A 282 -18.44 1.89 4.61
CA GLY A 282 -19.74 1.95 3.99
C GLY A 282 -20.54 3.19 4.31
N PHE A 283 -21.80 3.12 3.92
CA PHE A 283 -22.78 4.17 4.07
C PHE A 283 -24.01 3.60 4.78
N GLY A 284 -24.72 4.45 5.50
CA GLY A 284 -25.98 4.13 6.12
C GLY A 284 -26.91 5.33 6.16
N HIS A 285 -28.16 5.04 6.47
CA HIS A 285 -29.19 6.01 6.78
C HIS A 285 -29.73 5.72 8.18
N ASP A 286 -29.95 6.75 8.94
CA ASP A 286 -30.59 6.70 10.23
C ASP A 286 -32.00 7.31 10.10
N ASP A 287 -33.01 6.46 10.18
CA ASP A 287 -34.41 6.85 9.99
C ASP A 287 -34.93 7.74 11.15
N ASP A 288 -34.38 7.60 12.36
CA ASP A 288 -34.84 8.36 13.55
C ASP A 288 -34.43 9.83 13.42
N VAL A 289 -33.27 10.11 12.89
CA VAL A 289 -32.76 11.49 12.67
C VAL A 289 -32.77 11.92 11.21
N MET A 290 -33.29 11.08 10.31
CA MET A 290 -33.34 11.32 8.86
C MET A 290 -31.99 11.77 8.28
N ALA A 291 -30.92 11.16 8.74
CA ALA A 291 -29.56 11.55 8.38
C ALA A 291 -28.77 10.44 7.70
N ASN A 292 -28.03 10.79 6.66
CA ASN A 292 -27.08 9.92 6.02
C ASN A 292 -25.73 9.99 6.71
N PHE A 293 -25.10 8.84 6.91
CA PHE A 293 -23.79 8.74 7.52
C PHE A 293 -22.81 7.86 6.73
N VAL A 294 -21.55 8.07 7.00
CA VAL A 294 -20.42 7.28 6.51
C VAL A 294 -19.79 6.53 7.69
N GLN A 295 -19.44 5.28 7.51
CA GLN A 295 -18.65 4.53 8.47
C GLN A 295 -17.23 4.30 7.94
N LEU A 296 -16.25 4.59 8.78
CA LEU A 296 -14.82 4.58 8.44
C LEU A 296 -14.04 3.83 9.52
N ASN A 297 -12.87 3.30 9.15
CA ASN A 297 -11.80 3.04 10.11
C ASN A 297 -10.93 4.29 10.18
N ASP A 298 -10.82 4.86 11.37
CA ASP A 298 -9.98 6.01 11.70
C ASP A 298 -8.69 5.51 12.39
N PRO A 299 -7.54 5.51 11.71
CA PRO A 299 -6.30 5.07 12.31
C PRO A 299 -5.84 5.93 13.51
N THR A 300 -6.35 7.16 13.64
CA THR A 300 -5.96 8.08 14.73
C THR A 300 -6.65 7.81 16.04
N ALA A 301 -7.55 6.83 16.08
CA ALA A 301 -8.24 6.42 17.30
C ALA A 301 -7.29 5.88 18.39
N GLU A 302 -7.72 5.90 19.63
CA GLU A 302 -6.90 5.50 20.79
C GLU A 302 -6.64 3.98 20.86
N SER A 303 -7.47 3.17 20.18
CA SER A 303 -7.32 1.71 20.09
C SER A 303 -7.94 1.16 18.81
N ASP A 304 -7.64 -0.10 18.50
CA ASP A 304 -8.22 -0.80 17.36
C ASP A 304 -9.76 -0.89 17.47
N GLU A 305 -10.30 -1.07 18.68
CA GLU A 305 -11.72 -1.15 18.95
C GLU A 305 -12.42 0.21 18.71
N ALA A 306 -11.75 1.31 19.07
CA ALA A 306 -12.27 2.67 18.89
C ALA A 306 -12.11 3.19 17.46
N ALA A 307 -11.37 2.47 16.61
CA ALA A 307 -11.07 2.94 15.25
C ALA A 307 -12.29 2.96 14.33
N VAL A 308 -13.37 2.23 14.64
CA VAL A 308 -14.60 2.28 13.83
C VAL A 308 -15.39 3.53 14.16
N ARG A 309 -15.40 4.48 13.23
CA ARG A 309 -16.03 5.78 13.39
C ARG A 309 -17.18 5.98 12.42
N THR A 310 -18.21 6.66 12.87
CA THR A 310 -19.34 7.12 12.06
C THR A 310 -19.34 8.65 12.02
N MET A 311 -19.55 9.22 10.84
CA MET A 311 -19.70 10.67 10.67
C MET A 311 -20.81 11.01 9.67
N PRO A 312 -21.43 12.20 9.76
CA PRO A 312 -22.39 12.66 8.75
C PRO A 312 -21.77 12.72 7.35
N VAL A 313 -22.52 12.36 6.31
CA VAL A 313 -22.07 12.46 4.91
C VAL A 313 -21.61 13.87 4.56
N ALA A 314 -22.29 14.90 5.04
CA ALA A 314 -21.93 16.29 4.78
C ALA A 314 -20.57 16.69 5.41
N GLU A 315 -20.20 16.12 6.54
CA GLU A 315 -18.88 16.30 7.15
C GLU A 315 -17.81 15.57 6.34
N PHE A 316 -18.10 14.33 5.95
CA PHE A 316 -17.22 13.55 5.08
C PHE A 316 -16.92 14.29 3.77
N GLN A 317 -17.94 14.81 3.08
CA GLN A 317 -17.76 15.55 1.83
C GLN A 317 -16.87 16.80 1.95
N ARG A 318 -16.92 17.47 3.11
CA ARG A 318 -16.07 18.65 3.37
C ARG A 318 -14.61 18.29 3.62
N THR A 319 -14.34 17.10 4.12
CA THR A 319 -13.01 16.66 4.53
C THR A 319 -12.37 15.67 3.54
N PHE A 320 -13.16 15.00 2.72
CA PHE A 320 -12.66 14.10 1.69
C PHE A 320 -12.07 14.88 0.51
N THR A 321 -10.77 14.67 0.23
CA THR A 321 -10.07 15.36 -0.85
C THR A 321 -10.56 14.96 -2.23
N GLY A 322 -11.13 13.77 -2.36
CA GLY A 322 -11.46 13.08 -3.60
C GLY A 322 -10.44 12.01 -3.97
N ARG A 323 -9.26 12.03 -3.36
CA ARG A 323 -8.22 11.03 -3.62
C ARG A 323 -8.53 9.74 -2.88
N ALA A 324 -8.44 8.62 -3.58
CA ALA A 324 -8.81 7.32 -3.06
C ALA A 324 -7.87 6.22 -3.57
N ILE A 325 -7.82 5.11 -2.83
CA ILE A 325 -7.17 3.87 -3.26
C ILE A 325 -8.24 2.79 -3.35
N VAL A 326 -8.43 2.27 -4.56
CA VAL A 326 -9.36 1.17 -4.84
C VAL A 326 -8.58 -0.13 -4.86
N LEU A 327 -9.03 -1.11 -4.07
CA LEU A 327 -8.47 -2.46 -4.03
C LEU A 327 -9.58 -3.47 -4.32
N ARG A 328 -9.36 -4.32 -5.34
CA ARG A 328 -10.28 -5.38 -5.72
C ARG A 328 -9.82 -6.74 -5.17
N PRO A 329 -10.73 -7.69 -4.99
CA PRO A 329 -10.35 -9.05 -4.60
C PRO A 329 -9.37 -9.63 -5.63
N LYS A 330 -8.36 -10.35 -5.12
CA LYS A 330 -7.40 -10.99 -6.02
C LYS A 330 -8.03 -12.15 -6.77
N PRO A 331 -7.78 -12.28 -8.08
CA PRO A 331 -8.17 -13.46 -8.84
C PRO A 331 -7.53 -14.72 -8.25
N ARG A 332 -8.22 -15.87 -8.33
CA ARG A 332 -7.68 -17.15 -7.82
C ARG A 332 -6.33 -17.54 -8.44
N SER A 333 -6.12 -17.15 -9.69
CA SER A 333 -4.89 -17.40 -10.45
C SER A 333 -3.85 -16.28 -10.32
N ALA A 334 -4.08 -15.27 -9.46
CA ALA A 334 -3.16 -14.15 -9.35
C ALA A 334 -1.81 -14.60 -8.80
N ALA A 335 -0.76 -14.40 -9.57
CA ALA A 335 0.59 -14.55 -9.07
C ALA A 335 0.89 -13.44 -8.04
N ALA A 336 1.61 -13.78 -7.00
CA ALA A 336 2.08 -12.88 -5.97
C ALA A 336 3.60 -12.96 -5.90
N ASN A 337 4.21 -11.81 -5.64
CA ASN A 337 5.66 -11.67 -5.47
C ASN A 337 5.89 -10.66 -4.34
N ARG A 338 5.42 -11.02 -3.16
CA ARG A 338 5.65 -10.20 -1.98
C ARG A 338 7.06 -10.42 -1.43
N PRO A 339 7.56 -9.47 -0.61
CA PRO A 339 8.84 -9.61 0.06
C PRO A 339 8.99 -10.96 0.73
N ARG A 340 10.22 -11.43 0.81
CA ARG A 340 10.54 -12.78 1.28
C ARG A 340 10.12 -12.98 2.73
N ARG A 341 9.27 -13.98 2.97
CA ARG A 341 8.85 -14.40 4.30
C ARG A 341 9.54 -15.71 4.65
N LEU A 342 10.51 -15.67 5.57
CA LEU A 342 11.23 -16.83 6.06
C LEU A 342 10.57 -17.37 7.32
N ARG A 343 10.04 -18.57 7.26
CA ARG A 343 9.62 -19.29 8.46
C ARG A 343 10.86 -19.81 9.19
N CYS A 344 10.96 -19.44 10.45
CA CYS A 344 12.04 -19.82 11.35
C CYS A 344 11.46 -20.58 12.54
N GLY A 345 12.29 -21.37 13.20
CA GLY A 345 12.05 -21.77 14.58
C GLY A 345 12.48 -20.66 15.53
N LEU A 346 12.20 -20.85 16.81
CA LEU A 346 12.68 -20.00 17.89
C LEU A 346 13.24 -20.88 18.99
N GLU A 347 14.47 -20.64 19.43
CA GLU A 347 15.08 -21.34 20.55
C GLU A 347 15.52 -20.37 21.65
N ARG A 348 15.50 -20.85 22.89
CA ARG A 348 15.95 -20.06 24.04
C ARG A 348 17.47 -20.12 24.13
N GLY A 349 18.11 -18.98 24.34
CA GLY A 349 19.53 -18.87 24.64
C GLY A 349 19.85 -19.39 26.06
N GLY A 350 21.13 -19.67 26.32
CA GLY A 350 21.58 -20.26 27.59
C GLY A 350 21.50 -19.34 28.80
N GLU A 351 21.52 -18.04 28.62
CA GLU A 351 21.48 -17.04 29.71
C GLU A 351 20.32 -16.03 29.44
N ASP A 352 19.61 -15.69 30.51
CA ASP A 352 18.65 -14.60 30.64
C ASP A 352 17.66 -14.34 29.48
N SER A 353 16.61 -15.13 29.39
CA SER A 353 15.40 -14.81 28.58
C SER A 353 15.66 -14.39 27.11
N GLU A 354 16.86 -14.64 26.59
CA GLU A 354 17.23 -14.36 25.22
C GLU A 354 16.72 -15.44 24.27
N TRP A 355 16.18 -15.08 23.11
CA TRP A 355 15.64 -15.97 22.10
C TRP A 355 16.34 -15.74 20.77
N PHE A 356 16.54 -16.79 19.99
CA PHE A 356 17.16 -16.73 18.68
C PHE A 356 16.26 -17.34 17.62
N PHE A 357 16.16 -16.71 16.48
CA PHE A 357 15.63 -17.40 15.30
C PHE A 357 16.52 -18.60 14.97
N THR A 358 15.90 -19.69 14.52
CA THR A 358 16.62 -20.89 14.07
C THR A 358 16.22 -21.25 12.65
N ARG A 359 17.19 -21.67 11.87
CA ARG A 359 17.00 -22.12 10.50
C ARG A 359 17.97 -23.25 10.17
N GLN A 360 17.46 -24.30 9.50
CA GLN A 360 18.28 -25.45 9.10
C GLN A 360 19.08 -26.08 10.28
N GLY A 361 18.50 -26.06 11.50
CA GLY A 361 19.12 -26.65 12.69
C GLY A 361 20.18 -25.78 13.35
N GLY A 362 20.38 -24.53 12.94
CA GLY A 362 21.31 -23.58 13.55
C GLY A 362 20.67 -22.27 13.93
N ARG A 363 21.34 -21.50 14.80
CA ARG A 363 20.94 -20.13 15.14
C ARG A 363 21.05 -19.23 13.91
N ASP A 364 19.99 -18.47 13.63
CA ASP A 364 19.94 -17.44 12.58
C ASP A 364 19.90 -16.07 13.26
N ALA A 365 21.04 -15.66 13.81
CA ALA A 365 21.17 -14.37 14.50
C ALA A 365 20.85 -13.20 13.57
N LEU A 366 20.20 -12.16 14.11
CA LEU A 366 19.99 -10.94 13.38
C LEU A 366 21.33 -10.19 13.22
N PRO A 367 21.63 -9.64 12.03
CA PRO A 367 22.83 -8.85 11.80
C PRO A 367 22.99 -7.72 12.81
N GLU A 368 24.24 -7.34 13.10
CA GLU A 368 24.52 -6.21 14.01
C GLU A 368 23.87 -4.93 13.52
N GLU A 369 23.90 -4.71 12.19
CA GLU A 369 23.31 -3.55 11.50
C GLU A 369 21.84 -3.76 11.13
N PHE A 370 21.15 -4.71 11.80
CA PHE A 370 19.74 -4.94 11.48
C PHE A 370 18.95 -3.68 11.75
N SER A 371 18.55 -3.03 10.67
CA SER A 371 17.68 -1.87 10.67
C SER A 371 16.30 -2.32 10.17
N GLY A 372 15.37 -2.38 11.06
CA GLY A 372 14.04 -2.87 10.76
C GLY A 372 13.18 -2.89 12.01
N TRP A 373 12.03 -3.52 11.88
CA TRP A 373 11.07 -3.62 12.96
C TRP A 373 11.07 -5.04 13.53
N ILE A 374 11.17 -5.15 14.85
CA ILE A 374 11.09 -6.44 15.55
C ILE A 374 9.94 -6.36 16.53
N ALA A 375 9.01 -7.30 16.42
CA ALA A 375 7.89 -7.39 17.32
C ALA A 375 7.48 -8.81 17.62
N CYS A 376 6.66 -8.93 18.63
CA CYS A 376 5.86 -10.13 18.87
C CYS A 376 4.37 -9.77 18.93
N THR A 377 3.54 -10.72 18.55
CA THR A 377 2.08 -10.64 18.68
C THR A 377 1.58 -11.77 19.54
N LEU A 378 0.71 -11.45 20.48
CA LEU A 378 -0.08 -12.42 21.22
C LEU A 378 -1.42 -12.62 20.52
N TYR A 379 -1.87 -13.85 20.42
CA TYR A 379 -3.17 -14.19 19.86
C TYR A 379 -4.13 -14.61 20.97
N ASP A 380 -5.25 -13.92 21.06
CA ASP A 380 -6.36 -14.33 21.94
C ASP A 380 -7.13 -15.51 21.31
N GLY A 381 -6.57 -16.70 21.40
CA GLY A 381 -7.28 -17.96 21.17
C GLY A 381 -7.76 -18.27 19.74
N VAL A 382 -7.64 -17.37 18.77
CA VAL A 382 -8.12 -17.56 17.39
C VAL A 382 -6.95 -17.59 16.40
N ALA A 383 -6.97 -18.57 15.51
CA ALA A 383 -5.85 -18.92 14.64
C ALA A 383 -5.60 -17.98 13.43
N HIS A 384 -6.41 -16.93 13.20
CA HIS A 384 -6.35 -16.14 11.98
C HIS A 384 -6.12 -14.65 12.25
N ALA A 385 -5.15 -14.09 11.56
CA ALA A 385 -4.76 -12.68 11.62
C ALA A 385 -5.89 -11.69 11.35
N THR A 386 -6.88 -12.08 10.57
CA THR A 386 -8.01 -11.24 10.16
C THR A 386 -9.08 -11.05 11.23
N THR A 387 -9.12 -11.90 12.25
CA THR A 387 -10.19 -11.91 13.25
C THR A 387 -9.68 -11.89 14.69
N ALA A 388 -8.39 -12.13 14.92
CA ALA A 388 -7.80 -12.17 16.25
C ALA A 388 -7.46 -10.74 16.73
N HIS A 389 -7.82 -10.42 17.96
CA HIS A 389 -7.23 -9.31 18.66
C HIS A 389 -5.74 -9.59 18.84
N LYS A 390 -4.92 -8.69 18.30
CA LYS A 390 -3.46 -8.83 18.35
C LYS A 390 -2.89 -7.75 19.25
N THR A 391 -2.24 -8.16 20.30
CA THR A 391 -1.43 -7.24 21.09
C THR A 391 -0.03 -7.22 20.51
N PHE A 392 0.35 -6.11 19.89
CA PHE A 392 1.70 -5.90 19.39
C PHE A 392 2.61 -5.40 20.51
N ARG A 393 3.81 -5.97 20.57
CA ARG A 393 4.88 -5.49 21.46
C ARG A 393 6.17 -5.42 20.68
N ARG A 394 6.86 -4.29 20.79
CA ARG A 394 8.20 -4.15 20.25
C ARG A 394 9.15 -5.08 20.99
N VAL A 395 10.07 -5.69 20.25
CA VAL A 395 11.08 -6.61 20.78
C VAL A 395 12.46 -5.98 20.57
N GLU A 396 13.28 -6.01 21.60
CA GLU A 396 14.65 -5.53 21.51
C GLU A 396 15.57 -6.61 20.93
N ARG A 397 16.47 -6.18 20.02
CA ARG A 397 17.59 -7.00 19.57
C ARG A 397 18.68 -6.96 20.63
N THR A 398 19.24 -8.11 20.96
CA THR A 398 20.38 -8.22 21.86
C THR A 398 21.71 -8.01 21.11
N ALA A 399 22.79 -7.76 21.83
CA ALA A 399 24.13 -7.63 21.24
C ALA A 399 24.56 -8.89 20.46
N ALA A 400 24.15 -10.07 20.92
CA ALA A 400 24.45 -11.35 20.26
C ALA A 400 23.56 -11.62 19.01
N GLY A 401 22.66 -10.70 18.64
CA GLY A 401 21.72 -10.88 17.53
C GLY A 401 20.49 -11.70 17.85
N GLY A 402 20.26 -11.96 19.13
CA GLY A 402 19.04 -12.57 19.65
C GLY A 402 17.93 -11.53 19.90
N LEU A 403 16.89 -11.97 20.55
CA LEU A 403 15.66 -11.24 20.82
C LEU A 403 15.35 -11.27 22.32
N ARG A 404 15.01 -10.13 22.89
CA ARG A 404 14.49 -10.05 24.27
C ARG A 404 12.97 -9.92 24.21
N LEU A 405 12.26 -11.04 24.38
CA LEU A 405 10.80 -11.03 24.43
C LEU A 405 10.31 -10.36 25.71
N PRO A 406 9.23 -9.54 25.66
CA PRO A 406 8.63 -8.97 26.86
C PRO A 406 8.18 -10.03 27.85
N ALA A 407 8.37 -9.77 29.15
CA ALA A 407 8.02 -10.72 30.21
C ALA A 407 6.53 -11.12 30.19
N GLU A 408 5.67 -10.18 29.87
CA GLU A 408 4.23 -10.42 29.70
C GLU A 408 3.93 -11.46 28.63
N VAL A 409 4.70 -11.48 27.52
CA VAL A 409 4.55 -12.47 26.44
C VAL A 409 4.93 -13.86 26.94
N ILE A 410 5.96 -13.95 27.80
CA ILE A 410 6.48 -15.23 28.31
C ILE A 410 5.54 -15.81 29.38
N HIS A 411 4.82 -14.97 30.13
CA HIS A 411 4.02 -15.39 31.29
C HIS A 411 2.53 -15.66 31.00
N THR A 412 1.98 -15.13 29.90
CA THR A 412 0.54 -15.26 29.64
C THR A 412 0.10 -16.63 29.14
N GLY A 413 1.05 -17.44 28.64
CA GLY A 413 0.70 -18.66 27.91
C GLY A 413 0.02 -18.36 26.57
N GLY A 414 -0.12 -19.36 25.72
CA GLY A 414 -0.80 -19.20 24.43
C GLY A 414 0.12 -19.16 23.23
N ARG A 415 -0.40 -18.68 22.10
CA ARG A 415 0.32 -18.63 20.83
C ARG A 415 0.89 -17.23 20.60
N CYS A 416 2.18 -17.18 20.36
CA CYS A 416 2.90 -15.95 20.04
C CYS A 416 3.56 -16.08 18.66
N CYS A 417 3.51 -15.03 17.86
CA CYS A 417 4.34 -14.91 16.67
C CYS A 417 5.39 -13.83 16.90
N VAL A 418 6.62 -14.13 16.52
CA VAL A 418 7.75 -13.19 16.58
C VAL A 418 8.17 -12.87 15.16
N TYR A 419 8.36 -11.60 14.87
CA TYR A 419 8.68 -11.08 13.55
C TYR A 419 9.92 -10.20 13.60
N ALA A 420 10.75 -10.29 12.57
CA ALA A 420 11.77 -9.31 12.28
C ALA A 420 11.62 -8.90 10.81
N VAL A 421 11.19 -7.69 10.57
CA VAL A 421 10.94 -7.13 9.23
C VAL A 421 12.06 -6.15 8.91
N ASP A 422 12.78 -6.38 7.81
CA ASP A 422 13.85 -5.49 7.35
C ASP A 422 13.33 -4.32 6.51
N GLN A 423 14.21 -3.43 6.10
CA GLN A 423 13.88 -2.24 5.31
C GLN A 423 13.30 -2.53 3.92
N THR A 424 13.40 -3.75 3.43
CA THR A 424 12.81 -4.17 2.15
C THR A 424 11.41 -4.75 2.33
N GLY A 425 10.96 -4.96 3.57
CA GLY A 425 9.74 -5.67 3.91
C GLY A 425 9.92 -7.19 3.96
N SER A 426 11.13 -7.71 3.71
CA SER A 426 11.42 -9.13 3.92
C SER A 426 11.45 -9.44 5.40
N MET A 427 10.93 -10.60 5.78
CA MET A 427 10.77 -10.92 7.19
C MET A 427 11.24 -12.32 7.56
N ARG A 428 11.70 -12.44 8.81
CA ARG A 428 11.73 -13.70 9.55
C ARG A 428 10.49 -13.78 10.42
N VAL A 429 9.85 -14.93 10.47
CA VAL A 429 8.67 -15.18 11.32
C VAL A 429 8.81 -16.51 12.01
N ALA A 430 8.61 -16.52 13.32
CA ALA A 430 8.57 -17.72 14.14
C ALA A 430 7.29 -17.75 14.97
N GLU A 431 6.65 -18.91 15.02
CA GLU A 431 5.52 -19.17 15.90
C GLU A 431 6.01 -19.93 17.13
N LEU A 432 5.59 -19.49 18.31
CA LEU A 432 5.89 -20.10 19.58
C LEU A 432 4.59 -20.40 20.32
N THR A 433 4.40 -21.64 20.75
CA THR A 433 3.35 -21.99 21.69
C THR A 433 3.95 -21.99 23.09
N LEU A 434 3.51 -21.05 23.91
CA LEU A 434 3.98 -20.95 25.30
C LEU A 434 3.08 -21.80 26.19
N PRO A 435 3.67 -22.63 27.08
CA PRO A 435 2.88 -23.34 28.06
C PRO A 435 2.15 -22.36 28.99
N ALA A 436 0.93 -22.69 29.37
CA ALA A 436 0.21 -21.90 30.39
C ALA A 436 1.08 -21.82 31.66
N ALA A 437 1.19 -20.61 32.23
CA ALA A 437 1.90 -20.43 33.48
C ALA A 437 1.32 -21.36 34.56
N PRO A 438 2.13 -22.05 35.34
CA PRO A 438 1.62 -22.89 36.42
C PRO A 438 0.90 -21.99 37.44
N GLY A 439 -0.42 -22.07 37.49
CA GLY A 439 -1.29 -21.28 38.39
C GLY A 439 -2.51 -20.60 37.78
N ALA A 440 -2.67 -20.56 36.48
CA ALA A 440 -3.88 -20.03 35.81
C ALA A 440 -4.92 -21.16 35.63
N SER A 441 -5.39 -21.75 36.71
CA SER A 441 -6.59 -22.59 36.69
C SER A 441 -7.78 -21.72 37.04
N ASN A 442 -8.66 -21.52 36.05
CA ASN A 442 -10.08 -21.16 36.15
C ASN A 442 -10.48 -20.23 37.34
N ALA A 443 -10.56 -18.92 37.07
CA ALA A 443 -11.44 -18.02 37.80
C ALA A 443 -12.49 -17.45 36.83
#